data_4742c3081a02f1720ae0abb9f09e64df
#
_entry.id   4742c3081a02f1720ae0abb9f09e64df
#
_cell.length_a   1.000
_cell.length_b   1.000
_cell.length_c   1.000
_cell.angle_alpha   90.00
_cell.angle_beta   90.00
_cell.angle_gamma   90.00
#
_symmetry.space_group_name_H-M   'P 1'
#
loop_
_entity.id
_entity.type
_entity.pdbx_description
1 polymer ?
#
loop_
_entity_poly.entity_id
_entity_poly.type
_entity_poly.pdbx_seq_one_letter_code
_entity_poly.pdbx_strand_id
1 'polypeptide(L)'
;LLVMAEQLGEKYLMPEVMAMPERADEQVFYQILKMAEKSMLEKIGEIQSERQEYKEYIEQWIHEVKTPITAMKLICENNRSEFTRELLVEVENINHFTEQALYYARSEHTEKDYTVREIRIRDVVHDAIADSKYLLRKNHVTVEVEDDGKIAYMDDKWVLFILNQIISNA
;
A
#
# COMPACT_ATOMS: atom_id res chain seq x y z
N LEU A 1 -25.43 9.24 30.02
CA LEU A 1 -24.18 9.77 29.44
C LEU A 1 -23.06 8.73 29.44
N LEU A 2 -22.68 8.13 30.59
CA LEU A 2 -21.61 7.12 30.65
C LEU A 2 -21.85 5.93 29.73
N VAL A 3 -23.07 5.37 29.71
CA VAL A 3 -23.45 4.25 28.83
C VAL A 3 -23.36 4.64 27.34
N MET A 4 -23.74 5.88 27.00
CA MET A 4 -23.59 6.38 25.63
C MET A 4 -22.14 6.56 25.25
N ALA A 5 -21.29 7.06 26.16
CA ALA A 5 -19.87 7.22 25.95
C ALA A 5 -19.15 5.87 25.76
N GLU A 6 -19.59 4.81 26.44
CA GLU A 6 -19.03 3.46 26.26
C GLU A 6 -19.39 2.83 24.93
N GLN A 7 -20.55 3.18 24.37
CA GLN A 7 -21.04 2.65 23.07
C GLN A 7 -20.49 3.39 21.85
N LEU A 8 -19.97 4.60 22.03
CA LEU A 8 -19.34 5.37 20.95
C LEU A 8 -17.96 4.78 20.61
N GLY A 9 -17.76 4.39 19.37
CA GLY A 9 -16.47 3.95 18.85
C GLY A 9 -15.43 5.06 18.94
N GLU A 10 -15.83 6.29 18.63
CA GLU A 10 -14.99 7.48 18.64
C GLU A 10 -15.43 8.44 19.74
N LYS A 11 -14.77 8.36 20.89
CA LYS A 11 -15.16 9.04 22.12
C LYS A 11 -15.06 10.57 22.07
N TYR A 12 -14.27 11.12 21.17
CA TYR A 12 -14.15 12.57 20.96
C TYR A 12 -15.43 13.19 20.35
N LEU A 13 -16.31 12.37 19.73
CA LEU A 13 -17.60 12.80 19.22
C LEU A 13 -18.69 12.88 20.32
N MET A 14 -18.32 12.64 21.58
CA MET A 14 -19.26 12.67 22.69
C MET A 14 -20.08 13.98 22.76
N PRO A 15 -19.50 15.19 22.57
CA PRO A 15 -20.24 16.42 22.62
C PRO A 15 -21.32 16.57 21.50
N GLU A 16 -21.20 15.83 20.38
CA GLU A 16 -22.23 15.85 19.31
C GLU A 16 -23.52 15.13 19.73
N VAL A 17 -23.42 14.10 20.58
CA VAL A 17 -24.56 13.30 21.05
C VAL A 17 -25.11 13.76 22.40
N MET A 18 -24.44 14.72 23.06
CA MET A 18 -24.90 15.29 24.32
C MET A 18 -25.96 16.38 24.07
N ALA A 19 -27.07 16.28 24.82
CA ALA A 19 -28.01 17.40 24.87
C ALA A 19 -27.38 18.61 25.58
N MET A 20 -27.69 19.80 25.12
CA MET A 20 -27.22 21.03 25.75
C MET A 20 -27.75 21.12 27.19
N PRO A 21 -26.90 21.31 28.21
CA PRO A 21 -27.32 21.44 29.59
C PRO A 21 -28.13 22.69 29.83
N GLU A 22 -29.09 22.63 30.78
CA GLU A 22 -29.88 23.79 31.18
C GLU A 22 -29.18 24.67 32.23
N ARG A 23 -28.31 24.09 33.04
CA ARG A 23 -27.62 24.80 34.12
C ARG A 23 -26.39 25.55 33.59
N ALA A 24 -26.19 26.77 34.07
CA ALA A 24 -25.12 27.63 33.63
C ALA A 24 -23.71 27.09 33.87
N ASP A 25 -23.49 26.39 35.01
CA ASP A 25 -22.24 25.74 35.34
C ASP A 25 -21.92 24.56 34.41
N GLU A 26 -22.93 23.78 34.05
CA GLU A 26 -22.82 22.65 33.11
C GLU A 26 -22.62 23.13 31.65
N GLN A 27 -23.22 24.28 31.29
CA GLN A 27 -23.01 24.89 29.96
C GLN A 27 -21.56 25.27 29.70
N VAL A 28 -20.86 25.78 30.73
CA VAL A 28 -19.43 26.12 30.60
C VAL A 28 -18.61 24.86 30.28
N PHE A 29 -18.85 23.75 30.97
CA PHE A 29 -18.16 22.49 30.69
C PHE A 29 -18.50 21.95 29.29
N TYR A 30 -19.77 22.04 28.89
CA TYR A 30 -20.19 21.64 27.54
C TYR A 30 -19.47 22.46 26.46
N GLN A 31 -19.34 23.77 26.64
CA GLN A 31 -18.61 24.63 25.71
C GLN A 31 -17.12 24.27 25.63
N ILE A 32 -16.47 23.98 26.77
CA ILE A 32 -15.07 23.54 26.82
C ILE A 32 -14.90 22.21 26.05
N LEU A 33 -15.82 21.25 26.25
CA LEU A 33 -15.81 19.99 25.51
C LEU A 33 -15.97 20.20 24.02
N LYS A 34 -16.90 21.08 23.60
CA LYS A 34 -17.08 21.43 22.18
C LYS A 34 -15.85 22.10 21.56
N MET A 35 -15.17 22.96 22.31
CA MET A 35 -13.93 23.56 21.84
C MET A 35 -12.81 22.52 21.72
N ALA A 36 -12.71 21.59 22.64
CA ALA A 36 -11.73 20.51 22.61
C ALA A 36 -12.00 19.55 21.46
N GLU A 37 -13.28 19.16 21.24
CA GLU A 37 -13.71 18.35 20.11
C GLU A 37 -13.34 19.01 18.78
N LYS A 38 -13.70 20.29 18.60
CA LYS A 38 -13.37 21.04 17.39
C LYS A 38 -11.88 21.05 17.11
N SER A 39 -11.06 21.36 18.13
CA SER A 39 -9.60 21.35 17.99
C SER A 39 -9.04 19.98 17.63
N MET A 40 -9.62 18.91 18.19
CA MET A 40 -9.24 17.53 17.87
C MET A 40 -9.60 17.17 16.43
N LEU A 41 -10.81 17.50 15.98
CA LEU A 41 -11.26 17.25 14.60
C LEU A 41 -10.41 18.02 13.58
N GLU A 42 -10.07 19.30 13.88
CA GLU A 42 -9.17 20.09 13.04
C GLU A 42 -7.80 19.40 12.93
N LYS A 43 -7.25 18.93 14.06
CA LYS A 43 -5.94 18.25 14.07
C LYS A 43 -5.97 16.90 13.36
N ILE A 44 -7.03 16.12 13.49
CA ILE A 44 -7.23 14.88 12.74
C ILE A 44 -7.27 15.19 11.24
N GLY A 45 -8.02 16.22 10.82
CA GLY A 45 -8.10 16.65 9.44
C GLY A 45 -6.75 17.07 8.85
N GLU A 46 -5.95 17.83 9.60
CA GLU A 46 -4.58 18.20 9.21
C GLU A 46 -3.72 16.96 9.00
N ILE A 47 -3.70 16.03 9.98
CA ILE A 47 -2.90 14.80 9.89
C ILE A 47 -3.34 13.94 8.69
N GLN A 48 -4.65 13.85 8.42
CA GLN A 48 -5.15 13.11 7.27
C GLN A 48 -4.72 13.76 5.94
N SER A 49 -4.75 15.09 5.86
CA SER A 49 -4.28 15.84 4.68
C SER A 49 -2.78 15.61 4.44
N GLU A 50 -1.96 15.80 5.49
CA GLU A 50 -0.51 15.58 5.41
C GLU A 50 -0.16 14.15 4.96
N ARG A 51 -0.89 13.14 5.46
CA ARG A 51 -0.71 11.74 5.06
C ARG A 51 -1.08 11.51 3.60
N GLN A 52 -2.17 12.12 3.14
CA GLN A 52 -2.60 12.00 1.75
C GLN A 52 -1.59 12.65 0.80
N GLU A 53 -1.11 13.85 1.13
CA GLU A 53 -0.08 14.54 0.36
C GLU A 53 1.24 13.74 0.30
N TYR A 54 1.64 13.13 1.44
CA TYR A 54 2.81 12.26 1.49
C TYR A 54 2.65 11.02 0.60
N LYS A 55 1.46 10.37 0.62
CA LYS A 55 1.15 9.23 -0.24
C LYS A 55 1.29 9.60 -1.72
N GLU A 56 0.65 10.69 -2.14
CA GLU A 56 0.70 11.19 -3.52
C GLU A 56 2.14 11.50 -3.96
N TYR A 57 2.92 12.14 -3.07
CA TYR A 57 4.33 12.39 -3.33
C TYR A 57 5.13 11.11 -3.53
N ILE A 58 4.96 10.09 -2.67
CA ILE A 58 5.66 8.80 -2.81
C ILE A 58 5.25 8.09 -4.10
N GLU A 59 3.97 8.10 -4.46
CA GLU A 59 3.50 7.49 -5.72
C GLU A 59 4.13 8.16 -6.93
N GLN A 60 4.16 9.48 -6.97
CA GLN A 60 4.79 10.23 -8.04
C GLN A 60 6.31 9.94 -8.10
N TRP A 61 6.99 10.01 -6.96
CA TRP A 61 8.43 9.73 -6.88
C TRP A 61 8.77 8.33 -7.40
N ILE A 62 7.97 7.32 -7.05
CA ILE A 62 8.16 5.95 -7.53
C ILE A 62 7.99 5.86 -9.04
N HIS A 63 7.00 6.55 -9.62
CA HIS A 63 6.84 6.61 -11.07
C HIS A 63 8.07 7.23 -11.77
N GLU A 64 8.63 8.28 -11.19
CA GLU A 64 9.85 8.91 -11.71
C GLU A 64 11.08 7.99 -11.61
N VAL A 65 11.21 7.22 -10.53
CA VAL A 65 12.30 6.25 -10.33
C VAL A 65 12.17 5.03 -11.25
N LYS A 66 10.95 4.56 -11.53
CA LYS A 66 10.72 3.43 -12.46
C LYS A 66 11.19 3.71 -13.89
N THR A 67 11.17 4.95 -14.32
CA THR A 67 11.60 5.33 -15.67
C THR A 67 13.08 5.03 -15.92
N PRO A 68 14.05 5.51 -15.12
CA PRO A 68 15.46 5.16 -15.28
C PRO A 68 15.75 3.67 -15.02
N ILE A 69 15.01 3.01 -14.10
CA ILE A 69 15.14 1.57 -13.90
C ILE A 69 14.81 0.81 -15.18
N THR A 70 13.69 1.15 -15.84
CA THR A 70 13.29 0.54 -17.11
C THR A 70 14.31 0.82 -18.22
N ALA A 71 14.83 2.03 -18.29
CA ALA A 71 15.89 2.38 -19.25
C ALA A 71 17.16 1.55 -19.03
N MET A 72 17.64 1.41 -17.80
CA MET A 72 18.78 0.57 -17.45
C MET A 72 18.55 -0.89 -17.83
N LYS A 73 17.36 -1.42 -17.55
CA LYS A 73 16.96 -2.80 -17.91
C LYS A 73 17.06 -3.00 -19.42
N LEU A 74 16.50 -2.10 -20.23
CA LEU A 74 16.56 -2.15 -21.69
C LEU A 74 17.99 -2.05 -22.22
N ILE A 75 18.84 -1.17 -21.65
CA ILE A 75 20.24 -1.04 -22.03
C ILE A 75 20.99 -2.36 -21.79
N CYS A 76 20.80 -2.98 -20.64
CA CYS A 76 21.42 -4.25 -20.29
C CYS A 76 20.93 -5.41 -21.17
N GLU A 77 19.63 -5.45 -21.50
CA GLU A 77 19.05 -6.48 -22.36
C GLU A 77 19.53 -6.38 -23.81
N ASN A 78 19.77 -5.16 -24.29
CA ASN A 78 20.30 -4.90 -25.64
C ASN A 78 21.83 -5.12 -25.75
N ASN A 79 22.57 -5.03 -24.65
CA ASN A 79 24.03 -5.19 -24.61
C ASN A 79 24.41 -6.43 -23.78
N ARG A 80 24.12 -7.61 -24.30
CA ARG A 80 24.28 -8.87 -23.56
C ARG A 80 25.76 -9.21 -23.31
N SER A 81 26.17 -9.17 -22.05
CA SER A 81 27.47 -9.60 -21.56
C SER A 81 27.31 -10.24 -20.17
N GLU A 82 28.34 -10.82 -19.64
CA GLU A 82 28.35 -11.34 -18.27
C GLU A 82 28.12 -10.20 -17.26
N PHE A 83 28.82 -9.08 -17.47
CA PHE A 83 28.65 -7.87 -16.65
C PHE A 83 27.22 -7.33 -16.68
N THR A 84 26.56 -7.24 -17.83
CA THR A 84 25.17 -6.74 -17.92
C THR A 84 24.17 -7.71 -17.32
N ARG A 85 24.46 -9.02 -17.23
CA ARG A 85 23.61 -9.97 -16.51
C ARG A 85 23.66 -9.75 -15.00
N GLU A 86 24.85 -9.49 -14.46
CA GLU A 86 25.01 -9.16 -13.04
C GLU A 86 24.30 -7.84 -12.72
N LEU A 87 24.50 -6.82 -13.58
CA LEU A 87 23.84 -5.53 -13.42
C LEU A 87 22.30 -5.64 -13.47
N LEU A 88 21.74 -6.50 -14.31
CA LEU A 88 20.30 -6.74 -14.37
C LEU A 88 19.73 -7.26 -13.05
N VAL A 89 20.47 -8.08 -12.33
CA VAL A 89 20.05 -8.55 -11.01
C VAL A 89 19.93 -7.38 -10.04
N GLU A 90 20.90 -6.47 -10.04
CA GLU A 90 20.86 -5.30 -9.16
C GLU A 90 19.76 -4.30 -9.56
N VAL A 91 19.52 -4.14 -10.86
CA VAL A 91 18.41 -3.33 -11.36
C VAL A 91 17.05 -3.92 -10.94
N GLU A 92 16.92 -5.25 -10.93
CA GLU A 92 15.71 -5.91 -10.44
C GLU A 92 15.55 -5.77 -8.93
N ASN A 93 16.63 -5.84 -8.16
CA ASN A 93 16.61 -5.57 -6.73
C ASN A 93 16.12 -4.14 -6.43
N ILE A 94 16.63 -3.15 -7.17
CA ILE A 94 16.18 -1.75 -7.02
C ILE A 94 14.70 -1.62 -7.37
N ASN A 95 14.24 -2.23 -8.45
CA ASN A 95 12.83 -2.22 -8.82
C ASN A 95 11.96 -2.85 -7.73
N HIS A 96 12.39 -3.98 -7.17
CA HIS A 96 11.70 -4.66 -6.10
C HIS A 96 11.56 -3.77 -4.84
N PHE A 97 12.64 -3.12 -4.37
CA PHE A 97 12.59 -2.19 -3.25
C PHE A 97 11.68 -0.98 -3.54
N THR A 98 11.69 -0.48 -4.77
CA THR A 98 10.82 0.62 -5.19
C THR A 98 9.33 0.22 -5.13
N GLU A 99 9.01 -0.98 -5.59
CA GLU A 99 7.64 -1.53 -5.48
C GLU A 99 7.24 -1.77 -4.03
N GLN A 100 8.14 -2.31 -3.22
CA GLN A 100 7.88 -2.51 -1.79
C GLN A 100 7.54 -1.19 -1.09
N ALA A 101 8.27 -0.11 -1.40
CA ALA A 101 7.98 1.23 -0.87
C ALA A 101 6.60 1.74 -1.30
N LEU A 102 6.20 1.49 -2.57
CA LEU A 102 4.88 1.85 -3.08
C LEU A 102 3.75 1.13 -2.33
N TYR A 103 3.89 -0.20 -2.19
CA TYR A 103 2.87 -0.98 -1.49
C TYR A 103 2.79 -0.64 0.00
N TYR A 104 3.92 -0.29 0.62
CA TYR A 104 3.93 0.20 2.00
C TYR A 104 3.15 1.53 2.11
N ALA A 105 3.40 2.48 1.23
CA ALA A 105 2.68 3.76 1.21
C ALA A 105 1.16 3.59 0.97
N ARG A 106 0.76 2.55 0.21
CA ARG A 106 -0.66 2.22 -0.07
C ARG A 106 -1.32 1.40 1.02
N SER A 107 -0.56 0.65 1.83
CA SER A 107 -1.10 -0.34 2.77
C SER A 107 -1.94 0.26 3.90
N GLU A 108 -1.74 1.53 4.24
CA GLU A 108 -2.51 2.22 5.27
C GLU A 108 -3.98 2.50 4.88
N HIS A 109 -4.33 2.41 3.59
CA HIS A 109 -5.68 2.67 3.07
C HIS A 109 -6.11 1.65 2.02
N THR A 110 -5.86 0.38 2.27
CA THR A 110 -6.19 -0.73 1.36
C THR A 110 -7.65 -0.76 0.92
N GLU A 111 -8.59 -0.29 1.77
CA GLU A 111 -10.02 -0.29 1.46
C GLU A 111 -10.40 0.55 0.22
N LYS A 112 -9.63 1.60 -0.10
CA LYS A 112 -9.90 2.50 -1.23
C LYS A 112 -9.18 2.11 -2.52
N ASP A 113 -8.04 1.42 -2.40
CA ASP A 113 -7.17 1.09 -3.54
C ASP A 113 -7.32 -0.36 -4.01
N TYR A 114 -8.07 -1.19 -3.26
CA TYR A 114 -8.25 -2.60 -3.58
C TYR A 114 -9.35 -2.80 -4.63
N THR A 115 -8.96 -3.27 -5.81
CA THR A 115 -9.89 -3.47 -6.94
C THR A 115 -10.07 -4.97 -7.20
N VAL A 116 -11.20 -5.52 -6.74
CA VAL A 116 -11.53 -6.93 -6.99
C VAL A 116 -11.89 -7.16 -8.45
N ARG A 117 -11.16 -8.06 -9.10
CA ARG A 117 -11.42 -8.50 -10.48
C ARG A 117 -11.43 -10.02 -10.54
N GLU A 118 -12.09 -10.55 -11.57
CA GLU A 118 -11.95 -11.94 -11.92
C GLU A 118 -10.62 -12.16 -12.63
N ILE A 119 -9.75 -12.98 -12.05
CA ILE A 119 -8.43 -13.28 -12.57
C ILE A 119 -8.16 -14.78 -12.62
N ARG A 120 -7.40 -15.23 -13.60
CA ARG A 120 -6.85 -16.57 -13.63
C ARG A 120 -5.58 -16.57 -12.77
N ILE A 121 -5.55 -17.43 -11.76
CA ILE A 121 -4.40 -17.53 -10.85
C ILE A 121 -3.10 -17.78 -11.62
N ARG A 122 -3.16 -18.61 -12.65
CA ARG A 122 -2.03 -18.91 -13.52
C ARG A 122 -1.38 -17.65 -14.12
N ASP A 123 -2.19 -16.71 -14.61
CA ASP A 123 -1.67 -15.52 -15.30
C ASP A 123 -0.83 -14.69 -14.34
N VAL A 124 -1.30 -14.45 -13.11
CA VAL A 124 -0.55 -13.72 -12.07
C VAL A 124 0.71 -14.47 -11.63
N VAL A 125 0.66 -15.80 -11.54
CA VAL A 125 1.84 -16.63 -11.24
C VAL A 125 2.89 -16.52 -12.36
N HIS A 126 2.47 -16.54 -13.62
CA HIS A 126 3.38 -16.33 -14.75
C HIS A 126 4.02 -14.95 -14.76
N ASP A 127 3.26 -13.90 -14.42
CA ASP A 127 3.78 -12.53 -14.32
C ASP A 127 4.83 -12.44 -13.19
N ALA A 128 4.58 -13.04 -12.02
CA ALA A 128 5.54 -13.08 -10.91
C ALA A 128 6.85 -13.82 -11.28
N ILE A 129 6.73 -14.92 -12.00
CA ILE A 129 7.91 -15.65 -12.50
C ILE A 129 8.69 -14.83 -13.53
N ALA A 130 7.97 -14.14 -14.43
CA ALA A 130 8.58 -13.28 -15.44
C ALA A 130 9.33 -12.10 -14.81
N ASP A 131 8.76 -11.49 -13.77
CA ASP A 131 9.39 -10.41 -13.01
C ASP A 131 10.66 -10.88 -12.29
N SER A 132 10.65 -12.10 -11.75
CA SER A 132 11.77 -12.68 -11.00
C SER A 132 12.75 -13.50 -11.85
N LYS A 133 12.64 -13.48 -13.19
CA LYS A 133 13.38 -14.39 -14.09
C LYS A 133 14.90 -14.36 -13.94
N TYR A 134 15.49 -13.20 -13.68
CA TYR A 134 16.94 -13.07 -13.53
C TYR A 134 17.43 -13.59 -12.18
N LEU A 135 16.65 -13.34 -11.12
CA LEU A 135 16.92 -13.88 -9.78
C LEU A 135 16.86 -15.41 -9.78
N LEU A 136 15.80 -15.98 -10.35
CA LEU A 136 15.61 -17.43 -10.47
C LEU A 136 16.74 -18.09 -11.28
N ARG A 137 17.15 -17.49 -12.40
CA ARG A 137 18.25 -17.98 -13.22
C ARG A 137 19.60 -17.90 -12.50
N LYS A 138 19.88 -16.80 -11.79
CA LYS A 138 21.11 -16.63 -11.02
C LYS A 138 21.28 -17.72 -9.96
N ASN A 139 20.17 -18.08 -9.32
CA ASN A 139 20.14 -19.10 -8.27
C ASN A 139 19.89 -20.52 -8.79
N HIS A 140 19.89 -20.74 -10.12
CA HIS A 140 19.66 -22.04 -10.76
C HIS A 140 18.34 -22.70 -10.35
N VAL A 141 17.30 -21.89 -10.07
CA VAL A 141 15.97 -22.38 -9.70
C VAL A 141 15.18 -22.75 -10.95
N THR A 142 14.65 -23.97 -10.97
CA THR A 142 13.69 -24.42 -12.00
C THR A 142 12.28 -24.27 -11.42
N VAL A 143 11.40 -23.62 -12.18
CA VAL A 143 10.01 -23.38 -11.75
C VAL A 143 9.09 -24.26 -12.60
N GLU A 144 8.26 -25.03 -11.94
CA GLU A 144 7.17 -25.79 -12.56
C GLU A 144 5.84 -25.21 -12.08
N VAL A 145 4.92 -24.96 -13.01
CA VAL A 145 3.59 -24.40 -12.71
C VAL A 145 2.54 -25.41 -13.12
N GLU A 146 1.83 -25.95 -12.12
CA GLU A 146 0.64 -26.74 -12.38
C GLU A 146 -0.55 -25.81 -12.69
N ASP A 147 -1.15 -26.00 -13.85
CA ASP A 147 -2.34 -25.25 -14.26
C ASP A 147 -3.59 -26.05 -13.94
N ASP A 148 -4.34 -25.63 -12.94
CA ASP A 148 -5.62 -26.21 -12.55
C ASP A 148 -6.84 -25.43 -13.10
N GLY A 149 -6.59 -24.39 -13.90
CA GLY A 149 -7.63 -23.55 -14.53
C GLY A 149 -8.44 -22.73 -13.53
N LYS A 150 -7.98 -22.58 -12.29
CA LYS A 150 -8.73 -21.87 -11.24
C LYS A 150 -8.80 -20.37 -11.51
N ILE A 151 -10.00 -19.84 -11.25
CA ILE A 151 -10.31 -18.42 -11.29
C ILE A 151 -10.56 -17.95 -9.84
N ALA A 152 -10.09 -16.74 -9.52
CA ALA A 152 -10.33 -16.12 -8.24
C ALA A 152 -10.74 -14.65 -8.40
N TYR A 153 -11.46 -14.13 -7.41
CA TYR A 153 -11.85 -12.72 -7.34
C TYR A 153 -10.92 -12.02 -6.37
N MET A 154 -9.96 -11.28 -6.90
CA MET A 154 -8.94 -10.60 -6.09
C MET A 154 -8.35 -9.42 -6.88
N ASP A 155 -7.52 -8.62 -6.21
CA ASP A 155 -6.72 -7.60 -6.87
C ASP A 155 -5.43 -8.24 -7.42
N ASP A 156 -5.27 -8.23 -8.75
CA ASP A 156 -4.14 -8.83 -9.46
C ASP A 156 -2.79 -8.22 -9.04
N LYS A 157 -2.75 -6.91 -8.82
CA LYS A 157 -1.53 -6.18 -8.44
C LYS A 157 -1.06 -6.52 -7.03
N TRP A 158 -2.01 -6.61 -6.08
CA TRP A 158 -1.69 -7.02 -4.72
C TRP A 158 -1.20 -8.47 -4.65
N VAL A 159 -1.85 -9.36 -5.39
CA VAL A 159 -1.42 -10.77 -5.44
C VAL A 159 -0.07 -10.92 -6.12
N LEU A 160 0.17 -10.20 -7.22
CA LEU A 160 1.48 -10.17 -7.89
C LEU A 160 2.58 -9.69 -6.93
N PHE A 161 2.33 -8.62 -6.19
CA PHE A 161 3.26 -8.12 -5.18
C PHE A 161 3.57 -9.17 -4.11
N ILE A 162 2.56 -9.84 -3.55
CA ILE A 162 2.73 -10.89 -2.54
C ILE A 162 3.56 -12.05 -3.11
N LEU A 163 3.28 -12.50 -4.34
CA LEU A 163 4.03 -13.58 -4.98
C LEU A 163 5.49 -13.18 -5.21
N ASN A 164 5.75 -11.96 -5.66
CA ASN A 164 7.11 -11.44 -5.84
C ASN A 164 7.87 -11.39 -4.50
N GLN A 165 7.21 -11.02 -3.38
CA GLN A 165 7.80 -11.07 -2.05
C GLN A 165 8.14 -12.51 -1.62
N ILE A 166 7.26 -13.46 -1.87
CA ILE A 166 7.49 -14.88 -1.53
C ILE A 166 8.67 -15.43 -2.34
N ILE A 167 8.70 -15.18 -3.66
CA ILE A 167 9.78 -15.64 -4.54
C ILE A 167 11.12 -15.03 -4.15
N SER A 168 11.13 -13.74 -3.76
CA SER A 168 12.34 -13.05 -3.35
C SER A 168 12.90 -13.54 -2.01
N ASN A 169 12.04 -14.08 -1.13
CA ASN A 169 12.42 -14.55 0.19
C ASN A 169 12.76 -16.07 0.23
N ALA A 170 12.52 -16.79 -0.85
CA ALA A 170 12.78 -18.23 -0.95
C ALA A 170 14.21 -18.55 -1.39
#